data_67c507c8fe5339ffa0cac08c73019bc9
#
_entry.id   67c507c8fe5339ffa0cac08c73019bc9
#
_cell.length_a   1.000
_cell.length_b   1.000
_cell.length_c   1.000
_cell.angle_alpha   90.00
_cell.angle_beta   90.00
_cell.angle_gamma   90.00
#
_symmetry.space_group_name_H-M   'P 1'
#
loop_
_entity.id
_entity.type
_entity.pdbx_description
1 polymer ?
#
loop_
_entity_poly.entity_id
_entity_poly.type
_entity_poly.pdbx_seq_one_letter_code
_entity_poly.pdbx_strand_id
1 'polypeptide(L)'
;MPQSRLSLACLLTLSSVFLSPSHAHAREYAYSDAHLHYVDFFQESAGMPKLLQAMSENSIDHVMISGIPVAKKWHEDEPKRPRYYAGDDADAYWYSATDVIVAAAVNKLTPEQRQRFHPFLSGFNPNDKNSAAHIQRMLDLNPGLWQGIGEVFTRHDDLTALTSGDTPRANNEAMTRIYHLAAENDLPVMLHSNITSKREKNPLYLAEIEEPLRNHPHTRFIWAHAGTSAEIHRHQTQLDFLLPTLTRMLEAYPNLFIDLSWSMLTPYLLDEQGKPREEWLRLVERHPDRFMIGSDVVGRFNKLGKEIRSFDPFLDALPEDVARKVARDNFLAILPRAVR
;
A
#
# COMPACT_ATOMS: atom_id res chain seq x y z
N MET A 1 17.25 92.03 -21.12
CA MET A 1 16.08 91.16 -21.08
C MET A 1 16.50 89.79 -21.29
N PRO A 2 16.58 88.91 -20.29
CA PRO A 2 16.83 87.52 -20.50
C PRO A 2 15.54 86.72 -20.36
N GLN A 3 15.34 85.82 -21.31
CA GLN A 3 14.24 84.87 -21.39
C GLN A 3 14.48 83.67 -20.45
N SER A 4 13.49 83.43 -19.56
CA SER A 4 13.41 82.26 -18.72
C SER A 4 12.90 81.06 -19.50
N ARG A 5 13.67 79.95 -19.50
CA ARG A 5 13.23 78.62 -19.97
C ARG A 5 12.71 77.83 -18.79
N LEU A 6 11.45 77.51 -18.77
CA LEU A 6 10.88 76.51 -17.86
C LEU A 6 11.22 75.09 -18.39
N SER A 7 11.90 74.29 -17.58
CA SER A 7 12.07 72.86 -17.85
C SER A 7 11.00 72.11 -17.09
N LEU A 8 10.15 71.41 -17.81
CA LEU A 8 9.12 70.51 -17.26
C LEU A 8 9.76 69.14 -16.99
N ALA A 9 9.95 68.78 -15.72
CA ALA A 9 10.44 67.46 -15.34
C ALA A 9 9.25 66.52 -15.20
N CYS A 10 9.19 65.51 -16.07
CA CYS A 10 8.21 64.44 -16.03
C CYS A 10 8.70 63.38 -15.01
N LEU A 11 8.06 63.30 -13.86
CA LEU A 11 8.26 62.21 -12.90
C LEU A 11 7.52 60.96 -13.38
N LEU A 12 8.26 59.96 -13.85
CA LEU A 12 7.73 58.61 -14.10
C LEU A 12 7.79 57.84 -12.75
N THR A 13 6.64 57.65 -12.12
CA THR A 13 6.48 56.74 -10.97
C THR A 13 6.39 55.31 -11.48
N LEU A 14 7.47 54.53 -11.31
CA LEU A 14 7.44 53.07 -11.46
C LEU A 14 6.68 52.46 -10.26
N SER A 15 5.47 52.02 -10.51
CA SER A 15 4.73 51.16 -9.56
C SER A 15 5.26 49.75 -9.65
N SER A 16 6.12 49.38 -8.73
CA SER A 16 6.56 47.99 -8.53
C SER A 16 5.39 47.17 -7.96
N VAL A 17 4.78 46.35 -8.81
CA VAL A 17 3.83 45.32 -8.36
C VAL A 17 4.66 44.21 -7.65
N PHE A 18 4.66 44.26 -6.34
CA PHE A 18 5.12 43.12 -5.53
C PHE A 18 4.11 41.99 -5.68
N LEU A 19 4.41 41.00 -6.55
CA LEU A 19 3.77 39.70 -6.51
C LEU A 19 4.27 39.01 -5.21
N SER A 20 3.43 39.09 -4.18
CA SER A 20 3.62 38.24 -3.00
C SER A 20 3.61 36.77 -3.46
N PRO A 21 4.58 35.95 -3.07
CA PRO A 21 4.50 34.52 -3.34
C PRO A 21 3.24 34.01 -2.63
N SER A 22 2.28 33.53 -3.40
CA SER A 22 1.16 32.78 -2.87
C SER A 22 1.75 31.58 -2.14
N HIS A 23 1.73 31.60 -0.82
CA HIS A 23 1.98 30.41 -0.02
C HIS A 23 0.81 29.50 -0.35
N ALA A 24 1.04 28.51 -1.21
CA ALA A 24 0.12 27.40 -1.36
C ALA A 24 -0.06 26.81 0.05
N HIS A 25 -1.23 27.00 0.65
CA HIS A 25 -1.57 26.30 1.88
C HIS A 25 -1.49 24.80 1.54
N ALA A 26 -0.68 24.06 2.30
CA ALA A 26 -0.70 22.60 2.25
C ALA A 26 -2.16 22.16 2.43
N ARG A 27 -2.63 21.28 1.56
CA ARG A 27 -3.99 20.77 1.65
C ARG A 27 -4.13 19.91 2.89
N GLU A 28 -5.27 19.97 3.54
CA GLU A 28 -5.61 19.05 4.62
C GLU A 28 -6.33 17.83 4.03
N TYR A 29 -5.80 16.65 4.27
CA TYR A 29 -6.37 15.40 3.80
C TYR A 29 -6.99 14.60 4.96
N ALA A 30 -8.12 13.95 4.66
CA ALA A 30 -8.55 12.78 5.37
C ALA A 30 -7.99 11.55 4.65
N TYR A 31 -7.35 10.63 5.38
CA TYR A 31 -6.65 9.51 4.76
C TYR A 31 -7.35 8.19 5.01
N SER A 32 -7.19 7.27 4.06
CA SER A 32 -7.32 5.84 4.28
C SER A 32 -5.94 5.21 4.16
N ASP A 33 -5.54 4.43 5.15
CA ASP A 33 -4.36 3.58 5.07
C ASP A 33 -4.76 2.24 4.45
N ALA A 34 -4.44 2.05 3.18
CA ALA A 34 -4.83 0.84 2.44
C ALA A 34 -3.90 -0.35 2.68
N HIS A 35 -2.87 -0.20 3.52
CA HIS A 35 -1.91 -1.26 3.80
C HIS A 35 -1.29 -1.11 5.19
N LEU A 36 -1.77 -1.89 6.17
CA LEU A 36 -1.23 -1.92 7.53
C LEU A 36 -1.31 -3.31 8.13
N HIS A 37 -0.21 -3.76 8.74
CA HIS A 37 -0.15 -4.99 9.52
C HIS A 37 -0.30 -4.71 11.01
N TYR A 38 -1.28 -5.37 11.64
CA TYR A 38 -1.57 -5.21 13.06
C TYR A 38 -0.49 -5.81 13.96
N VAL A 39 0.17 -6.86 13.50
CA VAL A 39 1.25 -7.56 14.20
C VAL A 39 2.56 -7.48 13.43
N ASP A 40 3.67 -7.66 14.11
CA ASP A 40 4.98 -7.82 13.50
C ASP A 40 5.26 -9.30 13.14
N PHE A 41 6.46 -9.58 12.61
CA PHE A 41 6.87 -10.94 12.24
C PHE A 41 7.00 -11.91 13.42
N PHE A 42 6.90 -11.42 14.65
CA PHE A 42 6.81 -12.22 15.88
C PHE A 42 5.39 -12.31 16.42
N GLN A 43 4.40 -11.87 15.64
CA GLN A 43 2.99 -11.84 15.98
C GLN A 43 2.68 -10.95 17.20
N GLU A 44 3.49 -9.91 17.40
CA GLU A 44 3.32 -8.91 18.47
C GLU A 44 2.80 -7.57 17.92
N SER A 45 2.03 -6.88 18.74
CA SER A 45 1.44 -5.58 18.40
C SER A 45 1.62 -4.58 19.52
N ALA A 46 1.75 -3.29 19.15
CA ALA A 46 1.65 -2.18 20.11
C ALA A 46 0.22 -2.02 20.65
N GLY A 47 -0.74 -2.70 20.06
CA GLY A 47 -2.13 -2.77 20.51
C GLY A 47 -3.06 -1.71 19.91
N MET A 48 -4.35 -2.05 19.90
CA MET A 48 -5.41 -1.23 19.31
C MET A 48 -5.50 0.20 19.89
N PRO A 49 -5.31 0.45 21.21
CA PRO A 49 -5.32 1.82 21.73
C PRO A 49 -4.28 2.72 21.08
N LYS A 50 -3.06 2.21 20.82
CA LYS A 50 -2.00 2.99 20.17
C LYS A 50 -2.29 3.20 18.67
N LEU A 51 -2.90 2.24 18.01
CA LEU A 51 -3.32 2.40 16.63
C LEU A 51 -4.42 3.47 16.51
N LEU A 52 -5.46 3.40 17.33
CA LEU A 52 -6.53 4.41 17.38
C LEU A 52 -6.01 5.81 17.67
N GLN A 53 -5.05 5.94 18.61
CA GLN A 53 -4.40 7.21 18.91
C GLN A 53 -3.66 7.75 17.67
N ALA A 54 -2.80 6.93 17.04
CA ALA A 54 -2.04 7.30 15.86
C ALA A 54 -2.94 7.71 14.69
N MET A 55 -4.05 7.00 14.46
CA MET A 55 -5.05 7.35 13.45
C MET A 55 -5.68 8.72 13.74
N SER A 56 -6.10 8.97 14.98
CA SER A 56 -6.78 10.21 15.36
C SER A 56 -5.86 11.43 15.30
N GLU A 57 -4.59 11.28 15.67
CA GLU A 57 -3.58 12.35 15.64
C GLU A 57 -3.17 12.73 14.20
N ASN A 58 -3.50 11.90 13.20
CA ASN A 58 -2.99 12.05 11.84
C ASN A 58 -4.07 12.06 10.76
N SER A 59 -5.34 12.30 11.12
CA SER A 59 -6.48 12.37 10.20
C SER A 59 -6.66 11.09 9.33
N ILE A 60 -6.31 9.92 9.90
CA ILE A 60 -6.49 8.63 9.24
C ILE A 60 -7.86 8.11 9.65
N ASP A 61 -8.83 8.18 8.74
CA ASP A 61 -10.21 7.80 9.01
C ASP A 61 -10.42 6.29 8.94
N HIS A 62 -9.79 5.64 7.97
CA HIS A 62 -9.97 4.22 7.66
C HIS A 62 -8.64 3.52 7.51
N VAL A 63 -8.59 2.25 7.90
CA VAL A 63 -7.38 1.42 7.82
C VAL A 63 -7.75 0.02 7.34
N MET A 64 -7.11 -0.45 6.26
CA MET A 64 -6.98 -1.87 6.00
C MET A 64 -6.09 -2.47 7.10
N ILE A 65 -6.56 -3.50 7.75
CA ILE A 65 -5.82 -4.15 8.83
C ILE A 65 -5.70 -5.65 8.57
N SER A 66 -4.49 -6.15 8.48
CA SER A 66 -4.21 -7.57 8.32
C SER A 66 -3.25 -8.09 9.39
N GLY A 67 -3.12 -9.40 9.48
CA GLY A 67 -2.01 -10.02 10.17
C GLY A 67 -0.75 -10.08 9.29
N ILE A 68 0.27 -10.77 9.78
CA ILE A 68 1.42 -11.19 8.98
C ILE A 68 1.30 -12.70 8.76
N PRO A 69 1.25 -13.19 7.51
CA PRO A 69 0.98 -14.61 7.21
C PRO A 69 2.10 -15.56 7.63
N VAL A 70 3.25 -15.03 8.02
CA VAL A 70 4.39 -15.80 8.49
C VAL A 70 4.83 -15.34 9.88
N ALA A 71 5.33 -16.30 10.68
CA ALA A 71 6.00 -16.00 11.93
C ALA A 71 7.49 -16.29 11.79
N LYS A 72 8.32 -15.37 12.25
CA LYS A 72 9.77 -15.54 12.28
C LYS A 72 10.15 -16.43 13.44
N LYS A 73 10.92 -17.49 13.19
CA LYS A 73 11.55 -18.27 14.23
C LYS A 73 12.71 -17.46 14.84
N TRP A 74 12.80 -17.44 16.15
CA TRP A 74 14.00 -16.95 16.82
C TRP A 74 14.95 -18.12 17.05
N HIS A 75 16.14 -18.03 16.48
CA HIS A 75 17.15 -19.05 16.68
C HIS A 75 17.69 -18.96 18.10
N GLU A 76 17.71 -20.08 18.82
CA GLU A 76 18.10 -20.12 20.25
C GLU A 76 19.57 -19.76 20.51
N ASP A 77 20.44 -19.93 19.50
CA ASP A 77 21.85 -19.55 19.56
C ASP A 77 22.08 -18.03 19.35
N GLU A 78 21.04 -17.28 18.96
CA GLU A 78 21.15 -15.84 18.77
C GLU A 78 20.98 -15.09 20.10
N PRO A 79 21.98 -14.28 20.51
CA PRO A 79 21.96 -13.58 21.80
C PRO A 79 20.91 -12.46 21.85
N LYS A 80 20.44 -11.98 20.71
CA LYS A 80 19.45 -10.93 20.59
C LYS A 80 18.34 -11.36 19.65
N ARG A 81 17.11 -11.23 20.13
CA ARG A 81 15.93 -11.38 19.28
C ARG A 81 16.02 -10.39 18.09
N PRO A 82 15.92 -10.86 16.84
CA PRO A 82 15.90 -9.97 15.68
C PRO A 82 14.66 -9.08 15.74
N ARG A 83 14.76 -7.90 15.15
CA ARG A 83 13.64 -6.94 15.13
C ARG A 83 12.76 -7.10 13.90
N TYR A 84 13.26 -7.76 12.88
CA TYR A 84 12.64 -7.90 11.57
C TYR A 84 13.04 -9.24 10.95
N TYR A 85 12.31 -9.73 9.96
CA TYR A 85 12.59 -11.03 9.34
C TYR A 85 13.99 -11.12 8.71
N ALA A 86 14.54 -10.02 8.23
CA ALA A 86 15.88 -9.94 7.68
C ALA A 86 16.99 -9.72 8.74
N GLY A 87 16.67 -9.82 10.02
CA GLY A 87 17.64 -9.62 11.11
C GLY A 87 18.62 -10.77 11.30
N ASP A 88 18.27 -11.96 10.83
CA ASP A 88 19.07 -13.19 10.77
C ASP A 88 18.50 -14.14 9.71
N ASP A 89 19.16 -15.28 9.49
CA ASP A 89 18.74 -16.31 8.52
C ASP A 89 17.83 -17.39 9.13
N ALA A 90 17.29 -17.18 10.34
CA ALA A 90 16.41 -18.16 10.95
C ALA A 90 15.11 -18.31 10.16
N ASP A 91 14.61 -19.53 10.11
CA ASP A 91 13.42 -19.90 9.37
C ASP A 91 12.20 -19.05 9.74
N ALA A 92 11.33 -18.86 8.78
CA ALA A 92 9.97 -18.39 8.96
C ALA A 92 8.98 -19.52 8.64
N TYR A 93 7.80 -19.48 9.22
CA TYR A 93 6.76 -20.48 8.97
C TYR A 93 5.39 -19.83 8.81
N TRP A 94 4.53 -20.47 8.02
CA TRP A 94 3.16 -20.00 7.80
C TRP A 94 2.35 -20.06 9.08
N TYR A 95 1.64 -18.98 9.41
CA TYR A 95 0.99 -18.82 10.71
C TYR A 95 -0.46 -18.35 10.58
N SER A 96 -1.38 -19.31 10.59
CA SER A 96 -2.81 -19.01 10.40
C SER A 96 -3.45 -18.29 11.59
N ALA A 97 -2.91 -18.42 12.82
CA ALA A 97 -3.48 -17.77 13.99
C ALA A 97 -3.38 -16.23 13.96
N THR A 98 -2.62 -15.66 13.03
CA THR A 98 -2.53 -14.21 12.83
C THR A 98 -3.91 -13.58 12.59
N ASP A 99 -4.77 -14.24 11.83
CA ASP A 99 -6.15 -13.77 11.58
C ASP A 99 -7.00 -13.80 12.86
N VAL A 100 -6.80 -14.78 13.72
CA VAL A 100 -7.49 -14.84 15.03
C VAL A 100 -7.07 -13.66 15.92
N ILE A 101 -5.79 -13.27 15.87
CA ILE A 101 -5.28 -12.11 16.61
C ILE A 101 -5.95 -10.82 16.11
N VAL A 102 -6.03 -10.63 14.79
CA VAL A 102 -6.70 -9.48 14.16
C VAL A 102 -8.20 -9.47 14.52
N ALA A 103 -8.90 -10.58 14.33
CA ALA A 103 -10.32 -10.71 14.66
C ALA A 103 -10.59 -10.40 16.15
N ALA A 104 -9.79 -10.94 17.06
CA ALA A 104 -9.92 -10.69 18.49
C ALA A 104 -9.68 -9.22 18.86
N ALA A 105 -8.79 -8.53 18.15
CA ALA A 105 -8.52 -7.11 18.38
C ALA A 105 -9.68 -6.23 17.87
N VAL A 106 -10.15 -6.47 16.65
CA VAL A 106 -11.24 -5.69 16.02
C VAL A 106 -12.58 -5.95 16.70
N ASN A 107 -12.87 -7.18 17.13
CA ASN A 107 -14.12 -7.53 17.82
C ASN A 107 -14.28 -6.87 19.21
N LYS A 108 -13.19 -6.36 19.81
CA LYS A 108 -13.24 -5.61 21.07
C LYS A 108 -13.57 -4.13 20.91
N LEU A 109 -13.59 -3.63 19.67
CA LEU A 109 -13.89 -2.23 19.38
C LEU A 109 -15.37 -1.92 19.54
N THR A 110 -15.68 -0.65 19.86
CA THR A 110 -17.05 -0.14 19.77
C THR A 110 -17.54 -0.17 18.32
N PRO A 111 -18.86 -0.14 18.06
CA PRO A 111 -19.40 -0.08 16.70
C PRO A 111 -18.81 1.09 15.88
N GLU A 112 -18.67 2.27 16.48
CA GLU A 112 -18.14 3.49 15.85
C GLU A 112 -16.66 3.33 15.50
N GLN A 113 -15.88 2.75 16.41
CA GLN A 113 -14.48 2.46 16.15
C GLN A 113 -14.31 1.41 15.05
N ARG A 114 -15.14 0.35 15.11
CA ARG A 114 -15.06 -0.78 14.15
C ARG A 114 -15.29 -0.34 12.71
N GLN A 115 -16.15 0.63 12.44
CA GLN A 115 -16.41 1.17 11.09
C GLN A 115 -15.17 1.76 10.41
N ARG A 116 -14.13 2.07 11.19
CA ARG A 116 -12.86 2.60 10.69
C ARG A 116 -11.86 1.51 10.26
N PHE A 117 -12.14 0.24 10.58
CA PHE A 117 -11.25 -0.87 10.33
C PHE A 117 -11.81 -1.83 9.29
N HIS A 118 -10.97 -2.21 8.35
CA HIS A 118 -11.31 -3.09 7.23
C HIS A 118 -10.39 -4.32 7.27
N PRO A 119 -10.75 -5.37 8.03
CA PRO A 119 -9.90 -6.54 8.20
C PRO A 119 -9.78 -7.36 6.93
N PHE A 120 -8.53 -7.74 6.58
CA PHE A 120 -8.20 -8.63 5.49
C PHE A 120 -7.61 -9.93 6.04
N LEU A 121 -8.01 -11.07 5.45
CA LEU A 121 -7.51 -12.41 5.79
C LEU A 121 -6.15 -12.64 5.14
N SER A 122 -5.12 -12.90 5.93
CA SER A 122 -3.76 -13.18 5.41
C SER A 122 -3.18 -14.51 5.91
N GLY A 123 -3.75 -15.10 6.97
CA GLY A 123 -3.20 -16.21 7.75
C GLY A 123 -3.28 -17.56 7.05
N PHE A 124 -2.70 -17.72 5.88
CA PHE A 124 -2.67 -19.00 5.17
C PHE A 124 -1.39 -19.16 4.32
N ASN A 125 -1.08 -20.40 3.95
CA ASN A 125 0.00 -20.71 3.01
C ASN A 125 -0.53 -20.61 1.56
N PRO A 126 -0.01 -19.71 0.72
CA PRO A 126 -0.45 -19.55 -0.68
C PRO A 126 -0.16 -20.75 -1.58
N ASN A 127 0.63 -21.74 -1.12
CA ASN A 127 0.86 -22.98 -1.84
C ASN A 127 -0.08 -24.12 -1.42
N ASP A 128 -0.83 -23.94 -0.31
CA ASP A 128 -1.77 -24.97 0.15
C ASP A 128 -3.09 -24.89 -0.59
N LYS A 129 -3.42 -25.90 -1.38
CA LYS A 129 -4.69 -26.02 -2.12
C LYS A 129 -5.94 -26.03 -1.21
N ASN A 130 -5.78 -26.26 0.09
CA ASN A 130 -6.85 -26.18 1.09
C ASN A 130 -7.02 -24.78 1.69
N SER A 131 -6.17 -23.83 1.34
CA SER A 131 -6.26 -22.45 1.88
C SER A 131 -7.60 -21.78 1.55
N ALA A 132 -8.21 -22.04 0.40
CA ALA A 132 -9.56 -21.54 0.10
C ALA A 132 -10.59 -22.06 1.09
N ALA A 133 -10.53 -23.36 1.47
CA ALA A 133 -11.43 -23.92 2.49
C ALA A 133 -11.13 -23.37 3.90
N HIS A 134 -9.88 -23.06 4.21
CA HIS A 134 -9.52 -22.36 5.45
C HIS A 134 -10.13 -20.95 5.48
N ILE A 135 -9.97 -20.17 4.42
CA ILE A 135 -10.53 -18.82 4.30
C ILE A 135 -12.05 -18.87 4.46
N GLN A 136 -12.75 -19.80 3.79
CA GLN A 136 -14.20 -19.97 3.94
C GLN A 136 -14.58 -20.19 5.41
N ARG A 137 -13.88 -21.05 6.14
CA ARG A 137 -14.14 -21.26 7.57
C ARG A 137 -13.94 -19.97 8.40
N MET A 138 -12.95 -19.15 8.06
CA MET A 138 -12.72 -17.87 8.75
C MET A 138 -13.85 -16.87 8.47
N LEU A 139 -14.40 -16.87 7.24
CA LEU A 139 -15.59 -16.09 6.88
C LEU A 139 -16.81 -16.55 7.67
N ASP A 140 -17.02 -17.87 7.75
CA ASP A 140 -18.17 -18.48 8.47
C ASP A 140 -18.08 -18.25 9.99
N LEU A 141 -16.88 -18.27 10.58
CA LEU A 141 -16.66 -18.04 12.01
C LEU A 141 -16.89 -16.58 12.42
N ASN A 142 -16.69 -15.63 11.52
CA ASN A 142 -16.81 -14.20 11.77
C ASN A 142 -17.61 -13.52 10.64
N PRO A 143 -18.91 -13.77 10.53
CA PRO A 143 -19.73 -13.20 9.46
C PRO A 143 -19.68 -11.68 9.44
N GLY A 144 -19.38 -11.10 8.28
CA GLY A 144 -19.31 -9.65 8.06
C GLY A 144 -18.07 -8.95 8.65
N LEU A 145 -17.13 -9.69 9.24
CA LEU A 145 -15.90 -9.10 9.75
C LEU A 145 -14.89 -8.82 8.62
N TRP A 146 -14.65 -9.83 7.77
CA TRP A 146 -13.60 -9.82 6.77
C TRP A 146 -14.04 -9.10 5.51
N GLN A 147 -13.22 -8.16 5.04
CA GLN A 147 -13.55 -7.26 3.93
C GLN A 147 -12.57 -7.39 2.76
N GLY A 148 -11.63 -8.32 2.84
CA GLY A 148 -10.67 -8.65 1.80
C GLY A 148 -9.79 -9.84 2.18
N ILE A 149 -8.92 -10.22 1.26
CA ILE A 149 -7.91 -11.27 1.43
C ILE A 149 -6.55 -10.64 1.16
N GLY A 150 -5.61 -10.79 2.09
CA GLY A 150 -4.25 -10.28 1.96
C GLY A 150 -3.76 -9.50 3.21
N GLU A 151 -2.55 -9.03 3.19
CA GLU A 151 -1.58 -9.18 2.11
C GLU A 151 -1.15 -10.66 1.97
N VAL A 152 -1.22 -11.17 0.75
CA VAL A 152 -0.79 -12.53 0.43
C VAL A 152 0.66 -12.48 -0.06
N PHE A 153 1.57 -13.18 0.59
CA PHE A 153 2.98 -13.22 0.20
C PHE A 153 3.22 -14.22 -0.94
N THR A 154 3.21 -13.74 -2.17
CA THR A 154 3.67 -14.45 -3.36
C THR A 154 4.90 -13.74 -3.90
N ARG A 155 5.94 -14.45 -4.34
CA ARG A 155 7.20 -13.82 -4.83
C ARG A 155 7.74 -12.71 -3.92
N HIS A 156 7.71 -12.93 -2.63
CA HIS A 156 8.45 -12.11 -1.68
C HIS A 156 9.82 -12.77 -1.50
N ASP A 157 10.69 -12.61 -2.50
CA ASP A 157 11.89 -13.44 -2.71
C ASP A 157 12.77 -13.63 -1.46
N ASP A 158 12.94 -12.57 -0.68
CA ASP A 158 13.79 -12.61 0.52
C ASP A 158 13.07 -13.25 1.73
N LEU A 159 11.78 -12.99 1.92
CA LEU A 159 11.00 -13.55 3.03
C LEU A 159 10.56 -14.99 2.74
N THR A 160 10.02 -15.25 1.55
CA THR A 160 9.55 -16.59 1.17
C THR A 160 10.70 -17.58 1.02
N ALA A 161 11.93 -17.12 0.81
CA ALA A 161 13.14 -17.96 0.88
C ALA A 161 13.43 -18.51 2.28
N LEU A 162 12.89 -17.88 3.33
CA LEU A 162 13.04 -18.35 4.72
C LEU A 162 11.94 -19.36 5.13
N THR A 163 10.92 -19.56 4.29
CA THR A 163 9.86 -20.55 4.54
C THR A 163 10.19 -21.89 3.91
N SER A 164 9.69 -22.98 4.51
CA SER A 164 9.81 -24.31 3.93
C SER A 164 8.90 -24.48 2.72
N GLY A 165 9.39 -25.19 1.70
CA GLY A 165 8.66 -25.49 0.47
C GLY A 165 8.97 -24.53 -0.67
N ASP A 166 8.17 -24.60 -1.73
CA ASP A 166 8.35 -23.77 -2.93
C ASP A 166 7.96 -22.32 -2.67
N THR A 167 8.64 -21.38 -3.34
CA THR A 167 8.23 -19.97 -3.38
C THR A 167 6.81 -19.85 -3.95
N PRO A 168 5.86 -19.29 -3.20
CA PRO A 168 4.49 -19.10 -3.71
C PRO A 168 4.46 -18.19 -4.95
N ARG A 169 3.61 -18.54 -5.90
CA ARG A 169 3.38 -17.75 -7.13
C ARG A 169 1.93 -17.34 -7.20
N ALA A 170 1.68 -16.13 -7.67
CA ALA A 170 0.33 -15.61 -7.79
C ALA A 170 -0.55 -16.41 -8.77
N ASN A 171 0.03 -17.12 -9.74
CA ASN A 171 -0.67 -17.94 -10.72
C ASN A 171 -0.71 -19.44 -10.41
N ASN A 172 -0.40 -19.85 -9.17
CA ASN A 172 -0.49 -21.26 -8.81
C ASN A 172 -1.94 -21.73 -8.60
N GLU A 173 -2.17 -23.04 -8.53
CA GLU A 173 -3.50 -23.64 -8.39
C GLU A 173 -4.20 -23.27 -7.07
N ALA A 174 -3.45 -23.14 -5.97
CA ALA A 174 -4.01 -22.75 -4.68
C ALA A 174 -4.58 -21.33 -4.74
N MET A 175 -3.82 -20.41 -5.34
CA MET A 175 -4.24 -19.02 -5.52
C MET A 175 -5.44 -18.91 -6.47
N THR A 176 -5.50 -19.69 -7.54
CA THR A 176 -6.68 -19.76 -8.43
C THR A 176 -7.96 -20.06 -7.66
N ARG A 177 -7.92 -21.00 -6.71
CA ARG A 177 -9.08 -21.33 -5.85
C ARG A 177 -9.46 -20.17 -4.94
N ILE A 178 -8.47 -19.45 -4.40
CA ILE A 178 -8.67 -18.26 -3.56
C ILE A 178 -9.31 -17.13 -4.37
N TYR A 179 -8.88 -16.90 -5.62
CA TYR A 179 -9.46 -15.86 -6.48
C TYR A 179 -10.94 -16.13 -6.81
N HIS A 180 -11.31 -17.39 -7.06
CA HIS A 180 -12.73 -17.77 -7.21
C HIS A 180 -13.53 -17.48 -5.95
N LEU A 181 -13.04 -17.93 -4.80
CA LEU A 181 -13.69 -17.67 -3.50
C LEU A 181 -13.84 -16.17 -3.24
N ALA A 182 -12.80 -15.38 -3.54
CA ALA A 182 -12.82 -13.93 -3.37
C ALA A 182 -13.92 -13.27 -4.24
N ALA A 183 -14.03 -13.68 -5.51
CA ALA A 183 -15.06 -13.18 -6.41
C ALA A 183 -16.49 -13.55 -5.94
N GLU A 184 -16.70 -14.78 -5.48
CA GLU A 184 -17.99 -15.27 -4.94
C GLU A 184 -18.42 -14.50 -3.70
N ASN A 185 -17.48 -14.02 -2.87
CA ASN A 185 -17.73 -13.27 -1.64
C ASN A 185 -17.56 -11.75 -1.78
N ASP A 186 -17.42 -11.23 -3.00
CA ASP A 186 -17.16 -9.79 -3.29
C ASP A 186 -15.95 -9.23 -2.52
N LEU A 187 -14.89 -10.02 -2.32
CA LEU A 187 -13.69 -9.62 -1.59
C LEU A 187 -12.58 -9.19 -2.56
N PRO A 188 -11.91 -8.05 -2.35
CA PRO A 188 -10.65 -7.74 -3.02
C PRO A 188 -9.52 -8.64 -2.51
N VAL A 189 -8.50 -8.84 -3.34
CA VAL A 189 -7.30 -9.61 -2.98
C VAL A 189 -6.07 -8.73 -3.12
N MET A 190 -5.36 -8.49 -2.02
CA MET A 190 -4.07 -7.80 -2.01
C MET A 190 -2.94 -8.82 -2.13
N LEU A 191 -2.06 -8.61 -3.11
CA LEU A 191 -0.92 -9.48 -3.39
C LEU A 191 0.39 -8.73 -3.26
N HIS A 192 1.29 -9.23 -2.43
CA HIS A 192 2.72 -8.96 -2.57
C HIS A 192 3.26 -9.94 -3.61
N SER A 193 3.67 -9.44 -4.75
CA SER A 193 4.28 -10.25 -5.80
C SER A 193 5.31 -9.42 -6.55
N ASN A 194 6.58 -9.66 -6.26
CA ASN A 194 7.67 -8.96 -6.90
C ASN A 194 7.60 -9.10 -8.43
N ILE A 195 7.72 -7.99 -9.14
CA ILE A 195 7.71 -7.97 -10.62
C ILE A 195 8.98 -8.57 -11.21
N THR A 196 10.07 -8.54 -10.43
CA THR A 196 11.39 -9.07 -10.83
C THR A 196 12.19 -9.49 -9.60
N SER A 197 13.33 -10.13 -9.81
CA SER A 197 14.29 -10.42 -8.75
C SER A 197 15.18 -9.18 -8.47
N LYS A 198 15.89 -9.21 -7.36
CA LYS A 198 16.77 -8.12 -6.92
C LYS A 198 17.92 -7.78 -7.88
N ARG A 199 18.19 -8.60 -8.90
CA ARG A 199 19.31 -8.41 -9.83
C ARG A 199 18.92 -8.33 -11.31
N GLU A 200 17.69 -8.78 -11.64
CA GLU A 200 17.22 -8.79 -13.03
C GLU A 200 16.61 -7.45 -13.43
N LYS A 201 17.07 -6.93 -14.58
CA LYS A 201 16.65 -5.62 -15.12
C LYS A 201 15.49 -5.71 -16.11
N ASN A 202 14.73 -6.79 -16.05
CA ASN A 202 13.52 -7.02 -16.84
C ASN A 202 12.39 -7.53 -15.93
N PRO A 203 11.13 -7.47 -16.33
CA PRO A 203 9.99 -7.90 -15.50
C PRO A 203 9.85 -9.43 -15.48
N LEU A 204 10.83 -10.11 -14.89
CA LEU A 204 11.01 -11.56 -14.88
C LEU A 204 9.74 -12.34 -14.47
N TYR A 205 9.01 -11.82 -13.46
CA TYR A 205 7.85 -12.51 -12.88
C TYR A 205 6.50 -11.94 -13.33
N LEU A 206 6.49 -11.04 -14.32
CA LEU A 206 5.29 -10.34 -14.77
C LEU A 206 4.15 -11.27 -15.15
N ALA A 207 4.46 -12.39 -15.82
CA ALA A 207 3.46 -13.37 -16.22
C ALA A 207 2.69 -13.97 -15.03
N GLU A 208 3.31 -14.06 -13.86
CA GLU A 208 2.69 -14.60 -12.65
C GLU A 208 1.56 -13.70 -12.11
N ILE A 209 1.61 -12.40 -12.39
CA ILE A 209 0.56 -11.43 -12.05
C ILE A 209 -0.44 -11.25 -13.22
N GLU A 210 0.02 -11.20 -14.45
CA GLU A 210 -0.87 -10.97 -15.60
C GLU A 210 -1.84 -12.14 -15.85
N GLU A 211 -1.40 -13.36 -15.59
CA GLU A 211 -2.23 -14.53 -15.76
C GLU A 211 -3.46 -14.54 -14.84
N PRO A 212 -3.34 -14.31 -13.53
CA PRO A 212 -4.50 -14.13 -12.64
C PRO A 212 -5.42 -12.98 -13.05
N LEU A 213 -4.87 -11.81 -13.38
CA LEU A 213 -5.66 -10.65 -13.80
C LEU A 213 -6.56 -10.98 -15.01
N ARG A 214 -6.00 -11.69 -16.01
CA ARG A 214 -6.71 -12.10 -17.21
C ARG A 214 -7.74 -13.20 -16.93
N ASN A 215 -7.36 -14.20 -16.11
CA ASN A 215 -8.19 -15.40 -15.91
C ASN A 215 -9.29 -15.19 -14.85
N HIS A 216 -9.17 -14.17 -14.00
CA HIS A 216 -10.12 -13.85 -12.93
C HIS A 216 -10.64 -12.41 -13.02
N PRO A 217 -11.36 -12.04 -14.10
CA PRO A 217 -11.78 -10.65 -14.35
C PRO A 217 -12.79 -10.13 -13.33
N HIS A 218 -13.43 -11.00 -12.55
CA HIS A 218 -14.38 -10.64 -11.48
C HIS A 218 -13.72 -10.47 -10.11
N THR A 219 -12.45 -10.84 -9.96
CA THR A 219 -11.67 -10.59 -8.73
C THR A 219 -10.98 -9.23 -8.84
N ARG A 220 -11.10 -8.39 -7.82
CA ARG A 220 -10.38 -7.12 -7.71
C ARG A 220 -9.03 -7.39 -7.07
N PHE A 221 -7.96 -7.03 -7.75
CA PHE A 221 -6.58 -7.24 -7.31
C PHE A 221 -5.96 -5.91 -6.88
N ILE A 222 -5.41 -5.86 -5.67
CA ILE A 222 -4.56 -4.79 -5.18
C ILE A 222 -3.13 -5.30 -5.25
N TRP A 223 -2.31 -4.70 -6.11
CA TRP A 223 -0.91 -5.07 -6.20
C TRP A 223 -0.07 -4.22 -5.25
N ALA A 224 0.37 -4.84 -4.16
CA ALA A 224 1.18 -4.18 -3.15
C ALA A 224 2.49 -3.66 -3.74
N HIS A 225 2.83 -2.40 -3.43
CA HIS A 225 4.06 -1.71 -3.84
C HIS A 225 4.32 -1.76 -5.36
N ALA A 226 3.26 -1.92 -6.18
CA ALA A 226 3.39 -2.10 -7.65
C ALA A 226 4.38 -3.22 -8.03
N GLY A 227 4.53 -4.25 -7.20
CA GLY A 227 5.47 -5.35 -7.41
C GLY A 227 6.93 -5.01 -7.12
N THR A 228 7.21 -3.93 -6.40
CA THR A 228 8.55 -3.60 -5.91
C THR A 228 8.77 -4.12 -4.48
N SER A 229 9.98 -4.02 -3.96
CA SER A 229 10.32 -4.35 -2.58
C SER A 229 11.60 -3.63 -2.14
N ALA A 230 11.85 -3.59 -0.82
CA ALA A 230 13.08 -3.01 -0.29
C ALA A 230 14.33 -3.73 -0.78
N GLU A 231 14.27 -5.05 -1.00
CA GLU A 231 15.41 -5.81 -1.53
C GLU A 231 15.69 -5.45 -2.99
N ILE A 232 14.66 -5.31 -3.83
CA ILE A 232 14.83 -4.85 -5.21
C ILE A 232 15.43 -3.44 -5.20
N HIS A 233 14.86 -2.52 -4.43
CA HIS A 233 15.32 -1.13 -4.32
C HIS A 233 16.77 -1.03 -3.84
N ARG A 234 17.16 -1.81 -2.83
CA ARG A 234 18.53 -1.82 -2.30
C ARG A 234 19.57 -2.24 -3.34
N HIS A 235 19.23 -3.10 -4.30
CA HIS A 235 20.14 -3.62 -5.32
C HIS A 235 20.04 -2.90 -6.65
N GLN A 236 18.89 -2.34 -7.00
CA GLN A 236 18.62 -1.77 -8.32
C GLN A 236 18.24 -0.27 -8.29
N THR A 237 17.98 0.29 -7.11
CA THR A 237 17.53 1.68 -6.89
C THR A 237 16.19 1.95 -7.57
N GLN A 238 16.10 1.85 -8.88
CA GLN A 238 14.89 2.07 -9.68
C GLN A 238 14.80 1.04 -10.81
N LEU A 239 13.56 0.65 -11.15
CA LEU A 239 13.23 -0.23 -12.27
C LEU A 239 12.72 0.61 -13.45
N ASP A 240 13.53 0.81 -14.48
CA ASP A 240 13.19 1.65 -15.64
C ASP A 240 11.96 1.13 -16.41
N PHE A 241 11.71 -0.18 -16.36
CA PHE A 241 10.57 -0.81 -17.00
C PHE A 241 9.25 -0.71 -16.20
N LEU A 242 9.28 -0.26 -14.93
CA LEU A 242 8.09 -0.31 -14.06
C LEU A 242 6.97 0.58 -14.59
N LEU A 243 7.24 1.86 -14.82
CA LEU A 243 6.24 2.81 -15.30
C LEU A 243 5.58 2.38 -16.63
N PRO A 244 6.33 2.05 -17.70
CA PRO A 244 5.70 1.58 -18.95
C PRO A 244 4.94 0.27 -18.77
N THR A 245 5.40 -0.63 -17.90
CA THR A 245 4.69 -1.89 -17.61
C THR A 245 3.36 -1.60 -16.90
N LEU A 246 3.36 -0.77 -15.85
CA LEU A 246 2.12 -0.40 -15.15
C LEU A 246 1.13 0.32 -16.04
N THR A 247 1.61 1.23 -16.90
CA THR A 247 0.74 1.94 -17.87
C THR A 247 -0.01 0.94 -18.73
N ARG A 248 0.69 -0.01 -19.33
CA ARG A 248 0.09 -1.07 -20.16
C ARG A 248 -0.87 -1.96 -19.36
N MET A 249 -0.49 -2.36 -18.15
CA MET A 249 -1.32 -3.24 -17.32
C MET A 249 -2.62 -2.58 -16.88
N LEU A 250 -2.59 -1.31 -16.47
CA LEU A 250 -3.78 -0.55 -16.08
C LEU A 250 -4.75 -0.34 -17.25
N GLU A 251 -4.24 -0.21 -18.46
CA GLU A 251 -5.06 -0.15 -19.69
C GLU A 251 -5.68 -1.53 -20.03
N ALA A 252 -4.93 -2.61 -19.81
CA ALA A 252 -5.34 -3.96 -20.18
C ALA A 252 -6.28 -4.63 -19.15
N TYR A 253 -6.09 -4.33 -17.86
CA TYR A 253 -6.75 -5.06 -16.76
C TYR A 253 -7.60 -4.12 -15.89
N PRO A 254 -8.92 -4.05 -16.13
CA PRO A 254 -9.83 -3.19 -15.34
C PRO A 254 -9.95 -3.60 -13.87
N ASN A 255 -9.57 -4.80 -13.51
CA ASN A 255 -9.59 -5.35 -12.15
C ASN A 255 -8.26 -5.18 -11.37
N LEU A 256 -7.27 -4.47 -11.94
CA LEU A 256 -6.00 -4.16 -11.27
C LEU A 256 -6.08 -2.83 -10.55
N PHE A 257 -5.67 -2.78 -9.30
CA PHE A 257 -5.46 -1.60 -8.45
C PHE A 257 -4.04 -1.64 -7.90
N ILE A 258 -3.47 -0.47 -7.60
CA ILE A 258 -2.08 -0.33 -7.15
C ILE A 258 -2.05 0.30 -5.77
N ASP A 259 -1.45 -0.40 -4.82
CA ASP A 259 -1.03 0.19 -3.56
C ASP A 259 0.35 0.84 -3.73
N LEU A 260 0.44 2.11 -3.32
CA LEU A 260 1.63 2.96 -3.46
C LEU A 260 2.51 2.97 -2.21
N SER A 261 2.26 2.09 -1.25
CA SER A 261 2.96 2.08 0.03
C SER A 261 4.46 1.80 -0.10
N TRP A 262 5.17 2.08 0.99
CA TRP A 262 6.55 1.71 1.24
C TRP A 262 7.55 2.07 0.12
N SER A 263 8.07 1.06 -0.61
CA SER A 263 9.12 1.21 -1.62
C SER A 263 8.73 2.02 -2.85
N MET A 264 7.44 2.39 -2.98
CA MET A 264 6.98 3.22 -4.10
C MET A 264 7.23 4.72 -3.91
N LEU A 265 7.26 5.21 -2.67
CA LEU A 265 7.34 6.65 -2.43
C LEU A 265 8.63 7.25 -3.05
N THR A 266 9.78 6.70 -2.67
CA THR A 266 11.08 7.06 -3.26
C THR A 266 11.74 5.77 -3.75
N PRO A 267 12.18 5.72 -5.00
CA PRO A 267 12.42 6.82 -5.93
C PRO A 267 11.33 7.03 -7.00
N TYR A 268 10.15 6.40 -6.87
CA TYR A 268 9.18 6.39 -7.97
C TYR A 268 8.24 7.60 -7.96
N LEU A 269 7.52 7.83 -6.85
CA LEU A 269 6.59 8.97 -6.77
C LEU A 269 7.31 10.28 -6.53
N LEU A 270 8.33 10.25 -5.68
CA LEU A 270 9.19 11.39 -5.36
C LEU A 270 10.64 11.08 -5.77
N ASP A 271 11.36 12.11 -6.19
CA ASP A 271 12.81 12.01 -6.34
C ASP A 271 13.54 12.11 -4.98
N GLU A 272 14.87 12.01 -4.99
CA GLU A 272 15.68 12.08 -3.78
C GLU A 272 15.61 13.44 -3.06
N GLN A 273 15.14 14.49 -3.73
CA GLN A 273 14.90 15.81 -3.18
C GLN A 273 13.46 15.99 -2.66
N GLY A 274 12.62 14.94 -2.75
CA GLY A 274 11.23 14.97 -2.34
C GLY A 274 10.30 15.68 -3.34
N LYS A 275 10.75 15.90 -4.57
CA LYS A 275 9.93 16.52 -5.63
C LYS A 275 9.11 15.45 -6.35
N PRO A 276 7.80 15.67 -6.57
CA PRO A 276 6.96 14.77 -7.34
C PRO A 276 7.46 14.55 -8.77
N ARG A 277 7.43 13.32 -9.22
CA ARG A 277 7.82 12.94 -10.59
C ARG A 277 6.64 13.07 -11.54
N GLU A 278 6.78 13.92 -12.53
CA GLU A 278 5.76 14.26 -13.51
C GLU A 278 5.17 13.04 -14.26
N GLU A 279 6.00 12.07 -14.57
CA GLU A 279 5.56 10.86 -15.28
C GLU A 279 4.62 10.01 -14.45
N TRP A 280 4.80 9.97 -13.12
CA TRP A 280 3.93 9.26 -12.18
C TRP A 280 2.65 10.05 -11.91
N LEU A 281 2.72 11.39 -11.81
CA LEU A 281 1.54 12.24 -11.73
C LEU A 281 0.61 11.98 -12.92
N ARG A 282 1.16 12.00 -14.15
CA ARG A 282 0.39 11.74 -15.37
C ARG A 282 -0.23 10.33 -15.41
N LEU A 283 0.47 9.31 -14.88
CA LEU A 283 -0.10 7.96 -14.81
C LEU A 283 -1.30 7.93 -13.85
N VAL A 284 -1.17 8.53 -12.66
CA VAL A 284 -2.25 8.60 -11.68
C VAL A 284 -3.44 9.43 -12.20
N GLU A 285 -3.20 10.57 -12.83
CA GLU A 285 -4.26 11.40 -13.45
C GLU A 285 -5.02 10.64 -14.56
N ARG A 286 -4.33 9.80 -15.34
CA ARG A 286 -4.96 8.97 -16.37
C ARG A 286 -5.85 7.87 -15.79
N HIS A 287 -5.51 7.35 -14.62
CA HIS A 287 -6.20 6.25 -13.95
C HIS A 287 -6.58 6.60 -12.50
N PRO A 288 -7.36 7.69 -12.27
CA PRO A 288 -7.52 8.29 -10.94
C PRO A 288 -8.19 7.38 -9.91
N ASP A 289 -8.91 6.35 -10.35
CA ASP A 289 -9.66 5.42 -9.49
C ASP A 289 -8.87 4.12 -9.18
N ARG A 290 -7.57 4.05 -9.52
CA ARG A 290 -6.81 2.79 -9.52
C ARG A 290 -5.64 2.78 -8.53
N PHE A 291 -5.36 3.89 -7.86
CA PHE A 291 -4.24 4.03 -6.94
C PHE A 291 -4.72 4.34 -5.53
N MET A 292 -4.05 3.81 -4.54
CA MET A 292 -4.29 4.08 -3.13
C MET A 292 -2.97 4.16 -2.38
N ILE A 293 -2.93 4.98 -1.33
CA ILE A 293 -1.78 5.05 -0.43
C ILE A 293 -1.93 4.07 0.72
N GLY A 294 -0.80 3.63 1.25
CA GLY A 294 -0.71 2.79 2.43
C GLY A 294 0.57 3.05 3.19
N SER A 295 0.61 2.70 4.45
CA SER A 295 1.80 2.89 5.30
C SER A 295 2.76 1.71 5.26
N ASP A 296 2.24 0.50 5.10
CA ASP A 296 2.93 -0.77 5.33
C ASP A 296 3.62 -0.84 6.72
N VAL A 297 2.98 -0.22 7.70
CA VAL A 297 3.45 -0.25 9.09
C VAL A 297 3.17 -1.62 9.69
N VAL A 298 4.17 -2.20 10.36
CA VAL A 298 4.17 -3.56 10.86
C VAL A 298 4.16 -3.57 12.39
N GLY A 299 3.02 -3.82 13.02
CA GLY A 299 2.83 -4.03 14.45
C GLY A 299 3.12 -2.86 15.40
N ARG A 300 3.76 -1.78 14.91
CA ARG A 300 4.18 -0.62 15.71
C ARG A 300 3.79 0.69 15.04
N PHE A 301 2.91 1.47 15.66
CA PHE A 301 2.17 2.55 15.01
C PHE A 301 2.74 3.96 15.25
N ASN A 302 3.90 4.07 15.90
CA ASN A 302 4.53 5.36 16.20
C ASN A 302 5.01 6.14 14.98
N LYS A 303 5.16 5.49 13.83
CA LYS A 303 5.52 6.12 12.57
C LYS A 303 4.35 6.29 11.60
N LEU A 304 3.18 5.75 11.92
CA LEU A 304 2.02 5.70 11.04
C LEU A 304 1.71 7.06 10.38
N GLY A 305 1.57 8.11 11.18
CA GLY A 305 1.29 9.44 10.65
C GLY A 305 2.41 10.01 9.78
N LYS A 306 3.67 9.68 10.08
CA LYS A 306 4.80 10.09 9.25
C LYS A 306 4.75 9.40 7.89
N GLU A 307 4.55 8.09 7.87
CA GLU A 307 4.52 7.30 6.62
C GLU A 307 3.36 7.76 5.73
N ILE A 308 2.16 7.95 6.26
CA ILE A 308 1.00 8.43 5.49
C ILE A 308 1.21 9.87 4.98
N ARG A 309 1.65 10.81 5.82
CA ARG A 309 1.88 12.19 5.37
C ARG A 309 3.09 12.37 4.47
N SER A 310 3.97 11.39 4.37
CA SER A 310 5.06 11.42 3.40
C SER A 310 4.60 11.44 1.95
N PHE A 311 3.32 11.09 1.68
CA PHE A 311 2.69 11.21 0.37
C PHE A 311 2.18 12.62 0.04
N ASP A 312 2.10 13.53 1.02
CA ASP A 312 1.53 14.88 0.81
C ASP A 312 2.16 15.65 -0.36
N PRO A 313 3.49 15.66 -0.55
CA PRO A 313 4.07 16.35 -1.69
C PRO A 313 3.58 15.82 -3.04
N PHE A 314 3.34 14.50 -3.15
CA PHE A 314 2.81 13.88 -4.36
C PHE A 314 1.31 14.20 -4.52
N LEU A 315 0.54 14.10 -3.45
CA LEU A 315 -0.91 14.42 -3.45
C LEU A 315 -1.16 15.90 -3.77
N ASP A 316 -0.36 16.81 -3.22
CA ASP A 316 -0.49 18.26 -3.46
C ASP A 316 -0.22 18.64 -4.92
N ALA A 317 0.56 17.84 -5.64
CA ALA A 317 0.84 18.03 -7.07
C ALA A 317 -0.27 17.49 -7.99
N LEU A 318 -1.19 16.66 -7.48
CA LEU A 318 -2.33 16.14 -8.25
C LEU A 318 -3.51 17.14 -8.25
N PRO A 319 -4.43 17.07 -9.24
CA PRO A 319 -5.74 17.72 -9.14
C PRO A 319 -6.45 17.31 -7.83
N GLU A 320 -7.19 18.24 -7.21
CA GLU A 320 -7.76 18.04 -5.87
C GLU A 320 -8.67 16.81 -5.76
N ASP A 321 -9.51 16.59 -6.76
CA ASP A 321 -10.40 15.42 -6.81
C ASP A 321 -9.63 14.10 -6.96
N VAL A 322 -8.55 14.10 -7.73
CA VAL A 322 -7.65 12.94 -7.89
C VAL A 322 -6.90 12.68 -6.59
N ALA A 323 -6.34 13.71 -5.97
CA ALA A 323 -5.64 13.61 -4.70
C ALA A 323 -6.53 13.01 -3.61
N ARG A 324 -7.78 13.45 -3.48
CA ARG A 324 -8.76 12.91 -2.52
C ARG A 324 -9.06 11.43 -2.79
N LYS A 325 -9.21 11.05 -4.06
CA LYS A 325 -9.42 9.65 -4.43
C LYS A 325 -8.25 8.77 -4.01
N VAL A 326 -7.02 9.18 -4.32
CA VAL A 326 -5.80 8.43 -3.99
C VAL A 326 -5.56 8.38 -2.48
N ALA A 327 -5.79 9.51 -1.79
CA ALA A 327 -5.59 9.60 -0.35
C ALA A 327 -6.61 8.78 0.45
N ARG A 328 -7.83 8.60 -0.06
CA ARG A 328 -8.91 8.02 0.75
C ARG A 328 -9.91 7.18 -0.03
N ASP A 329 -10.57 7.77 -1.03
CA ASP A 329 -11.83 7.26 -1.56
C ASP A 329 -11.66 5.96 -2.34
N ASN A 330 -10.53 5.75 -3.04
CA ASN A 330 -10.27 4.55 -3.84
C ASN A 330 -10.19 3.29 -2.98
N PHE A 331 -9.57 3.38 -1.80
CA PHE A 331 -9.56 2.25 -0.87
C PHE A 331 -10.98 1.87 -0.44
N LEU A 332 -11.80 2.84 -0.08
CA LEU A 332 -13.19 2.59 0.31
C LEU A 332 -14.03 2.02 -0.86
N ALA A 333 -13.77 2.50 -2.08
CA ALA A 333 -14.48 2.06 -3.27
C ALA A 333 -14.16 0.62 -3.67
N ILE A 334 -13.00 0.06 -3.26
CA ILE A 334 -12.65 -1.33 -3.58
C ILE A 334 -13.22 -2.35 -2.58
N LEU A 335 -13.69 -1.92 -1.42
CA LEU A 335 -14.24 -2.80 -0.39
C LEU A 335 -15.54 -3.49 -0.86
N PRO A 336 -16.00 -4.55 -0.18
CA PRO A 336 -17.26 -5.20 -0.49
C PRO A 336 -18.45 -4.23 -0.52
N ARG A 337 -19.43 -4.45 -1.39
CA ARG A 337 -20.61 -3.58 -1.55
C ARG A 337 -21.42 -3.44 -0.26
N ALA A 338 -21.43 -4.47 0.57
CA ALA A 338 -22.13 -4.45 1.87
C ALA A 338 -21.48 -3.47 2.89
N VAL A 339 -20.29 -2.96 2.60
CA VAL A 339 -19.50 -2.07 3.49
C VAL A 339 -19.50 -0.62 2.99
N ARG A 340 -19.70 -0.43 1.70
CA ARG A 340 -19.67 0.90 1.02
C ARG A 340 -20.79 1.81 1.44
#